data_63040f6ffc2d2e1e2fbb62d9cfd494b8
#
_entry.id   63040f6ffc2d2e1e2fbb62d9cfd494b8
#
_cell.length_a   1.000
_cell.length_b   1.000
_cell.length_c   1.000
_cell.angle_alpha   90.00
_cell.angle_beta   90.00
_cell.angle_gamma   90.00
#
_symmetry.space_group_name_H-M   'P 1'
#
loop_
_entity.id
_entity.type
_entity.pdbx_description
1 polymer ?
#
loop_
_entity_poly.entity_id
_entity_poly.type
_entity_poly.pdbx_seq_one_letter_code
_entity_poly.pdbx_strand_id
1 'polypeptide(L)'
;MKKLIILSALLATLAACNNLENNNQQTVSTTTVVNTLNSTSNILQGIAAYKQGDMIGAYNALKNLSPASTNLETYSTYLNVLQNLNKNQELLTALKSGSEYFGSSKDYVLNYANILTSKFNDTNTATNVLENYLKLYGNNSEVEKSLANIYTSTKR
;
A
#
# COMPACT_ATOMS: atom_id res chain seq x y z
N MET A 1 -26.31 -25.07 -29.65
CA MET A 1 -27.12 -25.70 -28.60
C MET A 1 -26.20 -26.47 -27.67
N LYS A 2 -26.39 -26.39 -26.38
CA LYS A 2 -25.62 -26.98 -25.24
C LYS A 2 -24.34 -26.23 -24.87
N LYS A 3 -24.47 -25.34 -23.88
CA LYS A 3 -23.66 -25.29 -22.62
C LYS A 3 -24.06 -24.05 -21.84
N LEU A 4 -25.23 -24.12 -21.23
CA LEU A 4 -25.65 -23.12 -20.24
C LEU A 4 -26.37 -23.87 -19.13
N ILE A 5 -25.67 -24.58 -18.30
CA ILE A 5 -26.12 -25.06 -16.98
C ILE A 5 -24.85 -25.51 -16.25
N ILE A 6 -24.36 -24.77 -15.34
CA ILE A 6 -23.68 -25.12 -14.06
C ILE A 6 -23.29 -23.79 -13.43
N LEU A 7 -24.22 -23.08 -12.82
CA LEU A 7 -23.91 -22.04 -11.82
C LEU A 7 -25.09 -21.82 -10.85
N SER A 8 -25.78 -22.88 -10.46
CA SER A 8 -26.90 -22.77 -9.50
C SER A 8 -26.90 -23.82 -8.37
N ALA A 9 -25.78 -24.41 -8.06
CA ALA A 9 -25.74 -25.49 -7.05
C ALA A 9 -24.76 -25.24 -5.89
N LEU A 10 -24.49 -23.98 -5.50
CA LEU A 10 -23.66 -23.69 -4.33
C LEU A 10 -24.32 -22.75 -3.31
N LEU A 11 -25.64 -22.62 -3.30
CA LEU A 11 -26.36 -21.76 -2.37
C LEU A 11 -27.35 -22.50 -1.44
N ALA A 12 -27.27 -23.82 -1.30
CA ALA A 12 -28.28 -24.58 -0.58
C ALA A 12 -27.76 -25.54 0.52
N THR A 13 -26.59 -25.24 1.16
CA THR A 13 -26.12 -26.06 2.29
C THR A 13 -25.68 -25.27 3.52
N LEU A 14 -26.29 -24.11 3.77
CA LEU A 14 -26.04 -23.34 5.02
C LEU A 14 -27.31 -23.15 5.87
N ALA A 15 -28.26 -24.06 5.79
CA ALA A 15 -29.46 -24.05 6.61
C ALA A 15 -29.71 -25.39 7.28
N ALA A 16 -28.82 -25.84 8.18
CA ALA A 16 -29.15 -26.82 9.22
C ALA A 16 -27.97 -27.02 10.18
N CYS A 17 -27.78 -26.13 11.15
CA CYS A 17 -27.21 -26.42 12.46
C CYS A 17 -27.68 -25.33 13.43
N ASN A 18 -28.95 -25.42 13.80
CA ASN A 18 -29.43 -24.82 15.04
C ASN A 18 -29.03 -25.78 16.18
N ASN A 19 -28.01 -25.42 16.92
CA ASN A 19 -27.92 -25.74 18.33
C ASN A 19 -27.22 -24.62 19.08
N LEU A 20 -27.96 -24.12 20.10
CA LEU A 20 -27.55 -23.10 21.04
C LEU A 20 -26.27 -23.48 21.75
N GLU A 21 -25.31 -22.60 21.67
CA GLU A 21 -24.38 -22.12 22.70
C GLU A 21 -23.11 -21.58 22.05
N ASN A 22 -22.89 -20.29 22.27
CA ASN A 22 -21.72 -19.48 21.90
C ASN A 22 -21.91 -18.47 20.76
N ASN A 23 -22.78 -17.50 21.00
CA ASN A 23 -23.02 -16.37 20.07
C ASN A 23 -21.87 -15.36 19.96
N ASN A 24 -20.74 -15.50 20.69
CA ASN A 24 -19.66 -14.50 20.66
C ASN A 24 -18.50 -14.82 19.70
N GLN A 25 -18.30 -16.08 19.31
CA GLN A 25 -17.20 -16.43 18.38
C GLN A 25 -17.60 -16.34 16.89
N GLN A 26 -18.86 -16.57 16.58
CA GLN A 26 -19.34 -16.59 15.19
C GLN A 26 -19.57 -15.19 14.61
N THR A 27 -19.93 -14.22 15.45
CA THR A 27 -20.06 -12.81 15.03
C THR A 27 -18.72 -12.15 14.76
N VAL A 28 -17.67 -12.46 15.53
CA VAL A 28 -16.32 -11.95 15.30
C VAL A 28 -15.75 -12.48 13.98
N SER A 29 -15.92 -13.75 13.68
CA SER A 29 -15.42 -14.36 12.42
C SER A 29 -16.12 -13.81 11.18
N THR A 30 -17.43 -13.62 11.21
CA THR A 30 -18.18 -13.05 10.08
C THR A 30 -17.84 -11.59 9.83
N THR A 31 -17.71 -10.79 10.86
CA THR A 31 -17.35 -9.36 10.75
C THR A 31 -15.93 -9.22 10.20
N THR A 32 -14.99 -10.05 10.65
CA THR A 32 -13.60 -10.05 10.16
C THR A 32 -13.55 -10.43 8.67
N VAL A 33 -14.27 -11.47 8.26
CA VAL A 33 -14.33 -11.92 6.85
C VAL A 33 -14.94 -10.83 5.96
N VAL A 34 -16.04 -10.21 6.37
CA VAL A 34 -16.70 -9.13 5.61
C VAL A 34 -15.77 -7.92 5.47
N ASN A 35 -15.08 -7.53 6.54
CA ASN A 35 -14.13 -6.41 6.49
C ASN A 35 -12.94 -6.71 5.56
N THR A 36 -12.42 -7.92 5.58
CA THR A 36 -11.33 -8.35 4.69
C THR A 36 -11.78 -8.35 3.23
N LEU A 37 -12.98 -8.86 2.93
CA LEU A 37 -13.53 -8.85 1.57
C LEU A 37 -13.76 -7.44 1.05
N ASN A 38 -14.28 -6.53 1.88
CA ASN A 38 -14.46 -5.12 1.51
C ASN A 38 -13.13 -4.42 1.27
N SER A 39 -12.12 -4.67 2.10
CA SER A 39 -10.77 -4.13 1.92
C SER A 39 -10.15 -4.60 0.61
N THR A 40 -10.22 -5.89 0.29
CA THR A 40 -9.72 -6.45 -0.97
C THR A 40 -10.46 -5.88 -2.18
N SER A 41 -11.78 -5.74 -2.10
CA SER A 41 -12.58 -5.14 -3.18
C SER A 41 -12.16 -3.68 -3.45
N ASN A 42 -11.98 -2.89 -2.40
CA ASN A 42 -11.53 -1.50 -2.52
C ASN A 42 -10.13 -1.40 -3.15
N ILE A 43 -9.20 -2.28 -2.77
CA ILE A 43 -7.85 -2.33 -3.36
C ILE A 43 -7.93 -2.60 -4.87
N LEU A 44 -8.68 -3.62 -5.29
CA LEU A 44 -8.83 -3.96 -6.71
C LEU A 44 -9.48 -2.81 -7.50
N GLN A 45 -10.48 -2.16 -6.94
CA GLN A 45 -11.15 -1.00 -7.52
C GLN A 45 -10.19 0.19 -7.68
N GLY A 46 -9.39 0.46 -6.64
CA GLY A 46 -8.40 1.54 -6.66
C GLY A 46 -7.29 1.32 -7.68
N ILE A 47 -6.78 0.09 -7.80
CA ILE A 47 -5.78 -0.27 -8.82
C ILE A 47 -6.37 -0.15 -10.23
N ALA A 48 -7.62 -0.60 -10.44
CA ALA A 48 -8.29 -0.49 -11.73
C ALA A 48 -8.50 0.98 -12.14
N ALA A 49 -8.97 1.82 -11.21
CA ALA A 49 -9.14 3.25 -11.42
C ALA A 49 -7.81 3.95 -11.75
N TYR A 50 -6.74 3.63 -11.01
CA TYR A 50 -5.39 4.14 -11.29
C TYR A 50 -4.93 3.79 -12.71
N LYS A 51 -5.08 2.54 -13.14
CA LYS A 51 -4.72 2.08 -14.49
C LYS A 51 -5.52 2.78 -15.59
N GLN A 52 -6.72 3.22 -15.29
CA GLN A 52 -7.59 3.97 -16.21
C GLN A 52 -7.31 5.50 -16.18
N GLY A 53 -6.41 5.96 -15.32
CA GLY A 53 -6.12 7.38 -15.13
C GLY A 53 -7.13 8.12 -14.24
N ASP A 54 -8.12 7.41 -13.66
CA ASP A 54 -9.04 8.01 -12.68
C ASP A 54 -8.36 8.10 -11.30
N MET A 55 -7.59 9.19 -11.12
CA MET A 55 -6.85 9.43 -9.88
C MET A 55 -7.79 9.70 -8.69
N ILE A 56 -8.96 10.30 -8.93
CA ILE A 56 -9.93 10.59 -7.87
C ILE A 56 -10.61 9.30 -7.41
N GLY A 57 -11.05 8.46 -8.33
CA GLY A 57 -11.59 7.13 -8.04
C GLY A 57 -10.57 6.26 -7.31
N ALA A 58 -9.32 6.23 -7.79
CA ALA A 58 -8.23 5.51 -7.14
C ALA A 58 -8.00 6.00 -5.71
N TYR A 59 -7.96 7.32 -5.48
CA TYR A 59 -7.82 7.89 -4.14
C TYR A 59 -8.97 7.48 -3.22
N ASN A 60 -10.21 7.61 -3.66
CA ASN A 60 -11.38 7.28 -2.84
C ASN A 60 -11.37 5.81 -2.41
N ALA A 61 -10.91 4.93 -3.27
CA ALA A 61 -10.80 3.51 -2.98
C ALA A 61 -9.60 3.16 -2.07
N LEU A 62 -8.46 3.88 -2.20
CA LEU A 62 -7.21 3.55 -1.52
C LEU A 62 -6.91 4.41 -0.27
N LYS A 63 -7.63 5.51 -0.01
CA LYS A 63 -7.31 6.47 1.08
C LYS A 63 -7.23 5.86 2.48
N ASN A 64 -7.86 4.71 2.70
CA ASN A 64 -7.81 3.97 3.97
C ASN A 64 -6.86 2.77 3.92
N LEU A 65 -5.98 2.69 2.91
CA LEU A 65 -5.04 1.59 2.76
C LEU A 65 -3.99 1.63 3.87
N SER A 66 -3.89 0.53 4.63
CA SER A 66 -2.83 0.38 5.63
C SER A 66 -1.63 -0.36 5.02
N PRO A 67 -0.38 0.11 5.24
CA PRO A 67 0.80 -0.61 4.79
C PRO A 67 0.93 -2.00 5.43
N ALA A 68 0.38 -2.19 6.64
CA ALA A 68 0.38 -3.48 7.34
C ALA A 68 -0.48 -4.56 6.64
N SER A 69 -1.46 -4.16 5.83
CA SER A 69 -2.44 -5.07 5.21
C SER A 69 -2.32 -5.15 3.69
N THR A 70 -1.20 -4.68 3.13
CA THR A 70 -0.99 -4.65 1.67
C THR A 70 0.45 -5.01 1.31
N ASN A 71 0.71 -5.21 0.02
CA ASN A 71 2.06 -5.38 -0.50
C ASN A 71 2.63 -4.03 -0.99
N LEU A 72 3.95 -4.02 -1.22
CA LEU A 72 4.68 -2.84 -1.67
C LEU A 72 4.15 -2.26 -3.00
N GLU A 73 3.79 -3.10 -3.96
CA GLU A 73 3.30 -2.68 -5.28
C GLU A 73 1.99 -1.88 -5.15
N THR A 74 1.04 -2.42 -4.40
CA THR A 74 -0.24 -1.75 -4.14
C THR A 74 -0.04 -0.45 -3.35
N TYR A 75 0.85 -0.50 -2.35
CA TYR A 75 1.15 0.70 -1.55
C TYR A 75 1.83 1.79 -2.39
N SER A 76 2.75 1.40 -3.27
CA SER A 76 3.38 2.33 -4.22
C SER A 76 2.36 2.97 -5.17
N THR A 77 1.35 2.21 -5.59
CA THR A 77 0.23 2.77 -6.37
C THR A 77 -0.49 3.87 -5.59
N TYR A 78 -0.77 3.65 -4.30
CA TYR A 78 -1.38 4.68 -3.45
C TYR A 78 -0.49 5.92 -3.31
N LEU A 79 0.81 5.76 -3.10
CA LEU A 79 1.75 6.89 -3.05
C LEU A 79 1.76 7.68 -4.36
N ASN A 80 1.70 7.00 -5.51
CA ASN A 80 1.60 7.64 -6.82
C ASN A 80 0.30 8.43 -6.99
N VAL A 81 -0.82 7.90 -6.51
CA VAL A 81 -2.11 8.61 -6.50
C VAL A 81 -2.02 9.89 -5.68
N LEU A 82 -1.45 9.82 -4.48
CA LEU A 82 -1.25 10.99 -3.62
C LEU A 82 -0.35 12.04 -4.26
N GLN A 83 0.71 11.61 -4.96
CA GLN A 83 1.59 12.51 -5.71
C GLN A 83 0.86 13.23 -6.84
N ASN A 84 0.11 12.48 -7.67
CA ASN A 84 -0.64 13.03 -8.81
C ASN A 84 -1.71 14.03 -8.37
N LEU A 85 -2.37 13.77 -7.25
CA LEU A 85 -3.39 14.66 -6.68
C LEU A 85 -2.81 15.78 -5.81
N ASN A 86 -1.47 15.89 -5.71
CA ASN A 86 -0.78 16.86 -4.85
C ASN A 86 -1.23 16.85 -3.38
N LYS A 87 -1.60 15.69 -2.86
CA LYS A 87 -1.98 15.50 -1.46
C LYS A 87 -0.74 15.39 -0.56
N ASN A 88 0.00 16.48 -0.48
CA ASN A 88 1.35 16.51 0.09
C ASN A 88 1.41 16.06 1.55
N GLN A 89 0.46 16.49 2.39
CA GLN A 89 0.45 16.10 3.81
C GLN A 89 0.15 14.61 3.99
N GLU A 90 -0.81 14.10 3.23
CA GLU A 90 -1.15 12.67 3.23
C GLU A 90 0.02 11.82 2.69
N LEU A 91 0.69 12.31 1.64
CA LEU A 91 1.86 11.65 1.06
C LEU A 91 3.01 11.52 2.06
N LEU A 92 3.35 12.58 2.78
CA LEU A 92 4.40 12.53 3.81
C LEU A 92 4.03 11.54 4.94
N THR A 93 2.78 11.56 5.38
CA THR A 93 2.28 10.63 6.39
C THR A 93 2.35 9.18 5.89
N ALA A 94 1.91 8.92 4.65
CA ALA A 94 1.96 7.61 4.05
C ALA A 94 3.41 7.12 3.86
N LEU A 95 4.32 7.97 3.39
CA LEU A 95 5.75 7.63 3.26
C LEU A 95 6.36 7.23 4.59
N LYS A 96 6.06 7.97 5.66
CA LYS A 96 6.55 7.63 7.00
C LYS A 96 5.97 6.30 7.50
N SER A 97 4.66 6.12 7.42
CA SER A 97 4.02 4.87 7.83
C SER A 97 4.49 3.67 7.01
N GLY A 98 4.66 3.83 5.69
CA GLY A 98 5.18 2.78 4.84
C GLY A 98 6.61 2.37 5.18
N SER A 99 7.44 3.26 5.72
CA SER A 99 8.83 2.94 6.07
C SER A 99 8.93 1.93 7.22
N GLU A 100 7.92 1.83 8.07
CA GLU A 100 7.84 0.84 9.15
C GLU A 100 7.66 -0.60 8.62
N TYR A 101 7.02 -0.75 7.46
CA TYR A 101 6.69 -2.04 6.85
C TYR A 101 7.57 -2.40 5.65
N PHE A 102 7.95 -1.40 4.88
CA PHE A 102 8.71 -1.57 3.63
C PHE A 102 10.13 -1.00 3.70
N GLY A 103 10.59 -0.55 4.87
CA GLY A 103 11.91 0.05 5.05
C GLY A 103 13.08 -0.91 4.77
N SER A 104 12.86 -2.22 4.75
CA SER A 104 13.83 -3.22 4.28
C SER A 104 13.90 -3.35 2.75
N SER A 105 12.96 -2.78 2.03
CA SER A 105 12.96 -2.79 0.56
C SER A 105 13.81 -1.65 0.01
N LYS A 106 14.84 -2.00 -0.76
CA LYS A 106 15.66 -1.05 -1.51
C LYS A 106 14.80 -0.12 -2.36
N ASP A 107 13.85 -0.68 -3.10
CA ASP A 107 13.00 0.07 -4.02
C ASP A 107 12.12 1.08 -3.29
N TYR A 108 11.63 0.70 -2.11
CA TYR A 108 10.86 1.62 -1.27
C TYR A 108 11.69 2.79 -0.78
N VAL A 109 12.87 2.55 -0.20
CA VAL A 109 13.71 3.63 0.37
C VAL A 109 14.25 4.55 -0.71
N LEU A 110 14.58 4.04 -1.89
CA LEU A 110 14.97 4.86 -3.04
C LEU A 110 13.83 5.76 -3.52
N ASN A 111 12.62 5.22 -3.63
CA ASN A 111 11.43 6.00 -3.98
C ASN A 111 11.12 7.06 -2.92
N TYR A 112 11.18 6.69 -1.65
CA TYR A 112 10.96 7.63 -0.53
C TYR A 112 11.96 8.79 -0.56
N ALA A 113 13.25 8.50 -0.67
CA ALA A 113 14.29 9.52 -0.77
C ALA A 113 14.12 10.43 -2.00
N ASN A 114 13.76 9.84 -3.15
CA ASN A 114 13.48 10.60 -4.36
C ASN A 114 12.29 11.55 -4.21
N ILE A 115 11.20 11.11 -3.59
CA ILE A 115 10.03 11.97 -3.32
C ILE A 115 10.39 13.11 -2.38
N LEU A 116 11.15 12.82 -1.31
CA LEU A 116 11.59 13.84 -0.37
C LEU A 116 12.44 14.92 -1.03
N THR A 117 13.39 14.52 -1.86
CA THR A 117 14.28 15.47 -2.56
C THR A 117 13.56 16.24 -3.66
N SER A 118 12.83 15.55 -4.53
CA SER A 118 12.26 16.15 -5.75
C SER A 118 11.00 16.97 -5.48
N LYS A 119 10.15 16.53 -4.54
CA LYS A 119 8.86 17.19 -4.28
C LYS A 119 8.88 18.10 -3.05
N PHE A 120 9.62 17.70 -2.01
CA PHE A 120 9.64 18.44 -0.74
C PHE A 120 10.94 19.22 -0.50
N ASN A 121 11.94 19.05 -1.34
CA ASN A 121 13.29 19.62 -1.16
C ASN A 121 13.90 19.28 0.22
N ASP A 122 13.48 18.15 0.80
CA ASP A 122 13.94 17.67 2.10
C ASP A 122 15.10 16.66 1.93
N THR A 123 16.27 17.21 1.62
CA THR A 123 17.48 16.41 1.43
C THR A 123 17.99 15.79 2.74
N ASN A 124 17.72 16.41 3.89
CA ASN A 124 18.14 15.91 5.18
C ASN A 124 17.41 14.60 5.55
N THR A 125 16.08 14.60 5.44
CA THR A 125 15.32 13.38 5.70
C THR A 125 15.62 12.31 4.66
N ALA A 126 15.80 12.67 3.39
CA ALA A 126 16.17 11.72 2.33
C ALA A 126 17.52 11.05 2.63
N THR A 127 18.53 11.82 3.04
CA THR A 127 19.84 11.29 3.46
C THR A 127 19.68 10.30 4.62
N ASN A 128 18.96 10.69 5.68
CA ASN A 128 18.73 9.83 6.83
C ASN A 128 18.05 8.51 6.46
N VAL A 129 17.07 8.52 5.55
CA VAL A 129 16.39 7.31 5.08
C VAL A 129 17.37 6.35 4.40
N LEU A 130 18.23 6.85 3.52
CA LEU A 130 19.21 6.04 2.79
C LEU A 130 20.32 5.53 3.71
N GLU A 131 20.86 6.37 4.59
CA GLU A 131 21.90 5.99 5.57
C GLU A 131 21.40 4.91 6.53
N ASN A 132 20.17 5.07 7.05
CA ASN A 132 19.56 4.06 7.90
C ASN A 132 19.39 2.72 7.19
N TYR A 133 19.01 2.73 5.92
CA TYR A 133 18.94 1.50 5.14
C TYR A 133 20.32 0.82 5.06
N LEU A 134 21.36 1.55 4.68
CA LEU A 134 22.73 0.99 4.57
C LEU A 134 23.25 0.49 5.94
N LYS A 135 22.94 1.19 7.02
CA LYS A 135 23.30 0.78 8.37
C LYS A 135 22.64 -0.54 8.79
N LEU A 136 21.38 -0.74 8.44
CA LEU A 136 20.59 -1.91 8.89
C LEU A 136 20.75 -3.13 7.97
N TYR A 137 20.89 -2.90 6.65
CA TYR A 137 20.83 -3.96 5.63
C TYR A 137 22.15 -4.12 4.86
N GLY A 138 23.16 -3.31 5.17
CA GLY A 138 24.48 -3.37 4.53
C GLY A 138 24.58 -2.62 3.22
N ASN A 139 25.73 -2.77 2.57
CA ASN A 139 26.06 -2.02 1.37
C ASN A 139 25.13 -2.37 0.19
N ASN A 140 24.71 -1.32 -0.52
CA ASN A 140 23.92 -1.43 -1.74
C ASN A 140 24.30 -0.32 -2.71
N SER A 141 24.83 -0.67 -3.85
CA SER A 141 25.39 0.27 -4.82
C SER A 141 24.38 1.32 -5.35
N GLU A 142 23.10 0.97 -5.48
CA GLU A 142 22.08 1.91 -5.94
C GLU A 142 21.72 2.92 -4.84
N VAL A 143 21.64 2.46 -3.59
CA VAL A 143 21.38 3.32 -2.43
C VAL A 143 22.58 4.24 -2.19
N GLU A 144 23.81 3.72 -2.24
CA GLU A 144 25.03 4.51 -2.13
C GLU A 144 25.14 5.58 -3.23
N LYS A 145 24.82 5.23 -4.47
CA LYS A 145 24.79 6.16 -5.60
C LYS A 145 23.74 7.26 -5.38
N SER A 146 22.55 6.91 -4.91
CA SER A 146 21.50 7.90 -4.59
C SER A 146 21.94 8.86 -3.49
N LEU A 147 22.57 8.34 -2.44
CA LEU A 147 23.11 9.14 -1.33
C LEU A 147 24.24 10.09 -1.83
N ALA A 148 25.16 9.59 -2.64
CA ALA A 148 26.21 10.40 -3.23
C ALA A 148 25.68 11.55 -4.11
N ASN A 149 24.61 11.30 -4.87
CA ASN A 149 23.93 12.31 -5.68
C ASN A 149 23.35 13.43 -4.80
N ILE A 150 22.72 13.08 -3.67
CA ILE A 150 22.20 14.07 -2.73
C ILE A 150 23.34 14.94 -2.17
N TYR A 151 24.42 14.32 -1.69
CA TYR A 151 25.57 15.06 -1.17
C TYR A 151 26.22 16.00 -2.19
N THR A 152 26.31 15.60 -3.44
CA THR A 152 26.89 16.45 -4.50
C THR A 152 25.97 17.61 -4.88
N SER A 153 24.66 17.41 -4.82
CA SER A 153 23.67 18.47 -5.13
C SER A 153 23.56 19.51 -4.02
N THR A 154 23.78 19.12 -2.75
CA THR A 154 23.66 20.03 -1.59
C THR A 154 24.91 20.89 -1.35
N LYS A 155 26.05 20.57 -1.95
CA LYS A 155 27.31 21.33 -1.85
C LYS A 155 27.42 22.48 -2.85
N ARG A 156 26.42 22.69 -3.70
CA ARG A 156 26.36 23.81 -4.65
C ARG A 156 25.48 24.92 -4.12
#